data_d3262788bf637cc9086192185496ca32
#
_entry.id   d3262788bf637cc9086192185496ca32
#
_cell.length_a   1.000
_cell.length_b   1.000
_cell.length_c   1.000
_cell.angle_alpha   90.00
_cell.angle_beta   90.00
_cell.angle_gamma   90.00
#
_symmetry.space_group_name_H-M   'P 1'
#
loop_
_entity.id
_entity.type
_entity.pdbx_description
1 polymer ?
#
loop_
_entity_poly.entity_id
_entity_poly.type
_entity_poly.pdbx_seq_one_letter_code
_entity_poly.pdbx_strand_id
1 'polypeptide(L)'
;MEKRYLYKFLFVCMCAVLGACNGYLEEIPQNKQKLSTTDDYDQLLNNAYLTQAVLPYIDVLTDDMDYIVADRRPNFANSTDTYLGAHLWDNSIETTMPNGDEVFAKFYNSAYNTNVVIDNIDEAVGAVLDMTEVERTRKHIKGEAYALRAFRYFYLVNMYAAPYDPATCATTPGIPVNLETTADDKAYRRVSLEKVYGQIVDDLKNAIPLLEENLMETGKTRFSALAAKALLARVYLYMQEWDLAIEQAKEVIESNSALFDLRAAGENSVIYTEAPITEWNEETIPGIGYLSEKNSNVLFVNGINELYMIFGGNTAQSVFYPSETLYNTYEKGDVRKYYFMRRNSKGRVRYMKNRYYAETYLNFVPQITSDYGYSRVIRTEEMYLILAEAYAHKPDGLSAAVGYLNTLREVKFRAEDFETYGRLHAEDFTPQSLLETIWNERRREFCFEEHRWFDLRRTTRPSIVHSGLNGSATLQKDDPRYVLQIPQKELNVNPEIGANPR
;
A
#
# COMPACT_ATOMS: atom_id res chain seq x y z
N MET A 1 -51.47 -31.00 59.08
CA MET A 1 -51.56 -30.44 57.70
C MET A 1 -50.54 -29.32 57.45
N GLU A 2 -50.19 -28.47 58.39
CA GLU A 2 -49.29 -27.31 58.23
C GLU A 2 -47.85 -27.61 57.83
N LYS A 3 -47.23 -28.65 58.39
CA LYS A 3 -45.83 -28.97 58.04
C LYS A 3 -45.60 -29.36 56.55
N ARG A 4 -46.66 -29.91 55.91
CA ARG A 4 -46.55 -30.36 54.48
C ARG A 4 -46.66 -29.20 53.53
N TYR A 5 -47.29 -28.09 53.89
CA TYR A 5 -47.34 -26.87 53.13
C TYR A 5 -46.04 -26.05 53.27
N LEU A 6 -45.44 -26.06 54.47
CA LEU A 6 -44.17 -25.40 54.73
C LEU A 6 -43.05 -26.00 53.94
N TYR A 7 -42.96 -27.34 53.79
CA TYR A 7 -41.97 -27.99 52.96
C TYR A 7 -42.18 -27.73 51.46
N LYS A 8 -43.41 -27.65 50.98
CA LYS A 8 -43.71 -27.27 49.58
C LYS A 8 -43.35 -25.84 49.29
N PHE A 9 -43.59 -24.92 50.20
CA PHE A 9 -43.22 -23.51 50.07
C PHE A 9 -41.70 -23.33 50.09
N LEU A 10 -41.03 -24.00 51.03
CA LEU A 10 -39.52 -24.01 51.02
C LEU A 10 -38.93 -24.61 49.77
N PHE A 11 -39.51 -25.65 49.18
CA PHE A 11 -39.06 -26.25 47.94
C PHE A 11 -39.27 -25.32 46.73
N VAL A 12 -40.39 -24.62 46.66
CA VAL A 12 -40.67 -23.63 45.61
C VAL A 12 -39.73 -22.41 45.74
N CYS A 13 -39.45 -21.93 46.94
CA CYS A 13 -38.47 -20.85 47.17
C CYS A 13 -37.05 -21.30 46.82
N MET A 14 -36.68 -22.54 47.12
CA MET A 14 -35.37 -23.08 46.76
C MET A 14 -35.20 -23.25 45.24
N CYS A 15 -36.26 -23.65 44.53
CA CYS A 15 -36.24 -23.70 43.05
C CYS A 15 -36.20 -22.30 42.41
N ALA A 16 -36.83 -21.29 43.02
CA ALA A 16 -36.78 -19.91 42.54
C ALA A 16 -35.39 -19.27 42.71
N VAL A 17 -34.64 -19.65 43.74
CA VAL A 17 -33.27 -19.17 43.98
C VAL A 17 -32.25 -19.85 43.02
N LEU A 18 -32.52 -21.08 42.60
CA LEU A 18 -31.67 -21.79 41.63
C LEU A 18 -31.86 -21.33 40.15
N GLY A 19 -32.98 -20.65 39.86
CA GLY A 19 -33.24 -20.08 38.54
C GLY A 19 -32.67 -18.67 38.31
N ALA A 20 -32.15 -18.01 39.36
CA ALA A 20 -31.75 -16.60 39.30
C ALA A 20 -30.26 -16.37 38.90
N CYS A 21 -29.50 -17.43 38.61
CA CYS A 21 -28.07 -17.31 38.37
C CYS A 21 -27.61 -17.76 36.95
N ASN A 22 -28.47 -17.70 35.93
CA ASN A 22 -28.01 -18.05 34.56
C ASN A 22 -27.18 -16.95 33.93
N GLY A 23 -27.06 -15.75 34.48
CA GLY A 23 -26.21 -14.69 33.95
C GLY A 23 -24.84 -14.57 34.62
N TYR A 24 -24.55 -15.33 35.71
CA TYR A 24 -23.30 -15.18 36.46
C TYR A 24 -22.19 -16.17 36.02
N LEU A 25 -22.48 -17.09 35.11
CA LEU A 25 -21.51 -18.08 34.61
C LEU A 25 -20.98 -17.78 33.23
N GLU A 26 -21.39 -16.69 32.62
CA GLU A 26 -20.66 -16.13 31.47
C GLU A 26 -19.50 -15.22 31.95
N GLU A 27 -18.59 -15.77 32.74
CA GLU A 27 -17.29 -15.12 32.90
C GLU A 27 -16.61 -15.12 31.54
N ILE A 28 -16.63 -13.94 30.92
CA ILE A 28 -15.78 -13.68 29.74
C ILE A 28 -14.34 -14.02 30.18
N PRO A 29 -13.65 -14.96 29.51
CA PRO A 29 -12.25 -15.25 29.82
C PRO A 29 -11.51 -13.94 29.96
N GLN A 30 -10.70 -13.77 31.01
CA GLN A 30 -9.96 -12.51 31.31
C GLN A 30 -9.16 -11.94 30.15
N ASN A 31 -8.98 -12.72 29.07
CA ASN A 31 -8.27 -12.37 27.84
C ASN A 31 -9.20 -12.05 26.67
N LYS A 32 -10.53 -12.00 26.83
CA LYS A 32 -11.48 -11.64 25.79
C LYS A 32 -12.25 -10.40 26.21
N GLN A 33 -11.97 -9.29 25.56
CA GLN A 33 -12.77 -8.07 25.70
C GLN A 33 -14.05 -8.24 24.86
N LYS A 34 -15.22 -8.02 25.45
CA LYS A 34 -16.48 -7.96 24.71
C LYS A 34 -16.55 -6.57 24.08
N LEU A 35 -16.50 -6.51 22.76
CA LEU A 35 -16.72 -5.27 22.02
C LEU A 35 -18.18 -4.84 22.21
N SER A 36 -18.40 -3.62 22.67
CA SER A 36 -19.75 -3.11 22.95
C SER A 36 -19.91 -1.61 22.69
N THR A 37 -18.81 -0.85 22.66
CA THR A 37 -18.83 0.59 22.48
C THR A 37 -18.23 1.00 21.13
N THR A 38 -18.55 2.20 20.66
CA THR A 38 -17.92 2.78 19.48
C THR A 38 -16.40 2.83 19.63
N ASP A 39 -15.90 3.09 20.83
CA ASP A 39 -14.46 3.15 21.12
C ASP A 39 -13.79 1.78 21.01
N ASP A 40 -14.48 0.70 21.44
CA ASP A 40 -13.95 -0.67 21.27
C ASP A 40 -13.77 -1.02 19.81
N TYR A 41 -14.75 -0.69 18.96
CA TYR A 41 -14.68 -0.94 17.51
C TYR A 41 -13.67 -0.02 16.82
N ASP A 42 -13.52 1.22 17.28
CA ASP A 42 -12.48 2.12 16.78
C ASP A 42 -11.07 1.61 17.10
N GLN A 43 -10.86 1.10 18.32
CA GLN A 43 -9.59 0.45 18.70
C GLN A 43 -9.31 -0.82 17.89
N LEU A 44 -10.34 -1.65 17.62
CA LEU A 44 -10.18 -2.81 16.75
C LEU A 44 -9.81 -2.40 15.34
N LEU A 45 -10.43 -1.34 14.80
CA LEU A 45 -10.10 -0.80 13.49
C LEU A 45 -8.69 -0.19 13.46
N ASN A 46 -8.27 0.51 14.51
CA ASN A 46 -6.90 1.00 14.65
C ASN A 46 -5.89 -0.15 14.60
N ASN A 47 -6.16 -1.27 15.27
CA ASN A 47 -5.32 -2.45 15.18
C ASN A 47 -5.26 -3.02 13.75
N ALA A 48 -6.36 -2.97 13.01
CA ALA A 48 -6.40 -3.37 11.61
C ALA A 48 -5.57 -2.45 10.69
N TYR A 49 -5.56 -1.13 10.96
CA TYR A 49 -4.67 -0.17 10.28
C TYR A 49 -3.19 -0.41 10.61
N LEU A 50 -2.88 -0.65 11.89
CA LEU A 50 -1.52 -0.87 12.38
C LEU A 50 -0.96 -2.25 12.01
N THR A 51 -1.75 -3.12 11.39
CA THR A 51 -1.26 -4.39 10.89
C THR A 51 -0.14 -4.15 9.87
N GLN A 52 1.08 -4.19 10.38
CA GLN A 52 2.27 -3.98 9.60
C GLN A 52 2.64 -5.29 8.89
N ALA A 53 2.41 -5.33 7.61
CA ALA A 53 3.07 -6.28 6.75
C ALA A 53 4.20 -5.52 6.05
N VAL A 54 5.40 -5.97 6.30
CA VAL A 54 6.60 -5.45 5.65
C VAL A 54 6.62 -5.98 4.22
N LEU A 55 6.50 -5.09 3.25
CA LEU A 55 6.54 -5.41 1.83
C LEU A 55 7.78 -4.88 1.09
N PRO A 56 8.93 -4.59 1.73
CA PRO A 56 10.08 -4.03 1.03
C PRO A 56 10.60 -4.97 -0.05
N TYR A 57 10.31 -6.27 0.04
CA TYR A 57 10.72 -7.24 -0.96
C TYR A 57 10.00 -7.06 -2.31
N ILE A 58 8.86 -6.37 -2.37
CA ILE A 58 8.20 -6.08 -3.65
C ILE A 58 9.07 -5.19 -4.54
N ASP A 59 9.76 -4.20 -3.96
CA ASP A 59 10.65 -3.35 -4.72
C ASP A 59 11.92 -4.08 -5.17
N VAL A 60 12.44 -5.04 -4.37
CA VAL A 60 13.62 -5.82 -4.79
C VAL A 60 13.34 -6.84 -5.88
N LEU A 61 12.06 -7.16 -6.15
CA LEU A 61 11.65 -8.01 -7.28
C LEU A 61 11.80 -7.31 -8.64
N THR A 62 11.92 -5.99 -8.64
CA THR A 62 11.77 -5.14 -9.83
C THR A 62 13.09 -4.81 -10.52
N ASP A 63 13.00 -4.32 -11.75
CA ASP A 63 14.10 -3.77 -12.51
C ASP A 63 14.65 -2.44 -11.98
N ASP A 64 14.13 -1.98 -10.81
CA ASP A 64 14.60 -0.77 -10.13
C ASP A 64 15.73 -1.03 -9.14
N MET A 65 16.06 -2.30 -8.87
CA MET A 65 17.07 -2.72 -7.90
C MET A 65 18.22 -3.50 -8.51
N ASP A 66 19.45 -3.12 -8.13
CA ASP A 66 20.67 -3.86 -8.41
C ASP A 66 21.27 -4.44 -7.11
N TYR A 67 21.78 -5.67 -7.18
CA TYR A 67 22.56 -6.30 -6.11
C TYR A 67 24.04 -6.32 -6.54
N ILE A 68 24.92 -5.68 -5.75
CA ILE A 68 26.34 -5.53 -6.10
C ILE A 68 27.20 -6.40 -5.21
N VAL A 69 27.55 -7.58 -5.73
CA VAL A 69 28.38 -8.59 -5.04
C VAL A 69 29.75 -8.03 -4.60
N ALA A 70 30.33 -7.13 -5.40
CA ALA A 70 31.65 -6.53 -5.10
C ALA A 70 31.66 -5.66 -3.83
N ASP A 71 30.50 -5.15 -3.41
CA ASP A 71 30.38 -4.34 -2.19
C ASP A 71 30.07 -5.20 -0.95
N ARG A 72 29.89 -6.51 -1.11
CA ARG A 72 29.68 -7.46 0.00
C ARG A 72 30.98 -7.67 0.77
N ARG A 73 30.90 -7.54 2.11
CA ARG A 73 32.03 -7.85 2.99
C ARG A 73 32.00 -9.33 3.42
N PRO A 74 33.04 -10.14 3.13
CA PRO A 74 33.00 -11.59 3.33
C PRO A 74 32.75 -12.07 4.76
N ASN A 75 33.08 -11.25 5.77
CA ASN A 75 33.06 -11.63 7.18
C ASN A 75 31.95 -10.97 8.01
N PHE A 76 30.98 -10.34 7.38
CA PHE A 76 29.83 -9.75 8.05
C PHE A 76 28.56 -10.44 7.56
N ALA A 77 27.71 -10.89 8.49
CA ALA A 77 26.35 -11.26 8.17
C ALA A 77 25.66 -9.98 7.66
N ASN A 78 25.51 -9.85 6.34
CA ASN A 78 24.76 -8.76 5.73
C ASN A 78 23.28 -9.05 6.01
N SER A 79 22.66 -8.26 6.88
CA SER A 79 21.22 -8.35 7.17
C SER A 79 20.35 -8.20 5.91
N THR A 80 20.93 -7.65 4.85
CA THR A 80 20.28 -7.45 3.55
C THR A 80 20.30 -8.69 2.64
N ASP A 81 21.15 -9.69 2.91
CA ASP A 81 21.16 -10.95 2.14
C ASP A 81 19.86 -11.74 2.30
N THR A 82 19.04 -11.45 3.32
CA THR A 82 17.72 -12.04 3.51
C THR A 82 16.75 -11.73 2.38
N TYR A 83 16.96 -10.62 1.65
CA TYR A 83 16.14 -10.26 0.50
C TYR A 83 16.66 -10.82 -0.83
N LEU A 84 17.83 -11.50 -0.82
CA LEU A 84 18.43 -12.02 -2.04
C LEU A 84 17.57 -13.09 -2.71
N GLY A 85 16.89 -13.93 -1.94
CA GLY A 85 15.96 -14.91 -2.49
C GLY A 85 14.81 -14.26 -3.24
N ALA A 86 14.23 -13.19 -2.70
CA ALA A 86 13.21 -12.41 -3.38
C ALA A 86 13.76 -11.76 -4.65
N HIS A 87 14.93 -11.13 -4.57
CA HIS A 87 15.60 -10.48 -5.71
C HIS A 87 15.87 -11.45 -6.88
N LEU A 88 16.15 -12.71 -6.58
CA LEU A 88 16.38 -13.76 -7.57
C LEU A 88 15.13 -14.55 -7.95
N TRP A 89 13.95 -14.12 -7.46
CA TRP A 89 12.66 -14.81 -7.66
C TRP A 89 12.71 -16.29 -7.27
N ASP A 90 13.43 -16.60 -6.18
CA ASP A 90 13.56 -17.95 -5.67
C ASP A 90 12.21 -18.45 -5.13
N ASN A 91 11.90 -19.71 -5.38
CA ASN A 91 10.70 -20.35 -4.82
C ASN A 91 10.73 -20.47 -3.29
N SER A 92 11.91 -20.32 -2.69
CA SER A 92 12.13 -20.36 -1.24
C SER A 92 12.05 -18.98 -0.56
N ILE A 93 11.43 -17.97 -1.19
CA ILE A 93 11.26 -16.62 -0.62
C ILE A 93 10.80 -16.69 0.84
N GLU A 94 9.86 -17.55 1.16
CA GLU A 94 9.32 -17.72 2.52
C GLU A 94 10.36 -18.15 3.56
N THR A 95 11.39 -18.89 3.15
CA THR A 95 12.43 -19.38 4.07
C THR A 95 13.60 -18.43 4.19
N THR A 96 13.74 -17.50 3.25
CA THR A 96 14.86 -16.54 3.21
C THR A 96 14.50 -15.18 3.81
N MET A 97 13.21 -14.87 3.96
CA MET A 97 12.74 -13.65 4.61
C MET A 97 12.82 -13.74 6.13
N PRO A 98 13.21 -12.66 6.85
CA PRO A 98 13.20 -12.64 8.30
C PRO A 98 11.78 -12.79 8.81
N ASN A 99 11.17 -13.74 9.17
CA ASN A 99 9.79 -14.01 9.59
C ASN A 99 8.90 -14.64 8.50
N GLY A 100 9.44 -15.05 7.37
CA GLY A 100 8.67 -15.59 6.25
C GLY A 100 7.77 -14.54 5.57
N ASP A 101 6.96 -14.98 4.63
CA ASP A 101 5.92 -14.12 4.05
C ASP A 101 4.69 -14.10 4.98
N GLU A 102 4.65 -13.12 5.87
CA GLU A 102 3.52 -12.91 6.78
C GLU A 102 2.40 -12.03 6.18
N VAL A 103 2.61 -11.47 4.99
CA VAL A 103 1.69 -10.51 4.39
C VAL A 103 0.31 -11.11 4.19
N PHE A 104 0.26 -12.35 3.67
CA PHE A 104 -0.99 -13.06 3.44
C PHE A 104 -1.82 -13.13 4.73
N ALA A 105 -1.25 -13.74 5.78
CA ALA A 105 -1.93 -13.92 7.06
C ALA A 105 -2.29 -12.57 7.71
N LYS A 106 -1.37 -11.62 7.72
CA LYS A 106 -1.59 -10.30 8.34
C LYS A 106 -2.70 -9.51 7.65
N PHE A 107 -2.74 -9.52 6.32
CA PHE A 107 -3.76 -8.78 5.58
C PHE A 107 -5.14 -9.44 5.70
N TYR A 108 -5.22 -10.77 5.71
CA TYR A 108 -6.48 -11.46 6.01
C TYR A 108 -6.94 -11.23 7.44
N ASN A 109 -6.04 -11.19 8.43
CA ASN A 109 -6.39 -10.84 9.80
C ASN A 109 -6.89 -9.40 9.91
N SER A 110 -6.26 -8.46 9.21
CA SER A 110 -6.75 -7.08 9.11
C SER A 110 -8.15 -7.02 8.48
N ALA A 111 -8.38 -7.75 7.38
CA ALA A 111 -9.70 -7.84 6.75
C ALA A 111 -10.74 -8.48 7.67
N TYR A 112 -10.39 -9.51 8.43
CA TYR A 112 -11.28 -10.09 9.44
C TYR A 112 -11.68 -9.06 10.50
N ASN A 113 -10.75 -8.29 11.03
CA ASN A 113 -11.05 -7.24 12.00
C ASN A 113 -12.02 -6.19 11.42
N THR A 114 -11.86 -5.84 10.13
CA THR A 114 -12.82 -4.95 9.47
C THR A 114 -14.20 -5.58 9.30
N ASN A 115 -14.30 -6.90 9.04
CA ASN A 115 -15.60 -7.60 9.02
C ASN A 115 -16.32 -7.48 10.37
N VAL A 116 -15.58 -7.72 11.48
CA VAL A 116 -16.15 -7.60 12.83
C VAL A 116 -16.69 -6.19 13.07
N VAL A 117 -15.99 -5.15 12.63
CA VAL A 117 -16.46 -3.76 12.73
C VAL A 117 -17.73 -3.57 11.89
N ILE A 118 -17.71 -3.94 10.61
CA ILE A 118 -18.81 -3.73 9.67
C ILE A 118 -20.10 -4.38 10.16
N ASP A 119 -20.00 -5.61 10.70
CA ASP A 119 -21.17 -6.39 11.09
C ASP A 119 -21.79 -5.93 12.41
N ASN A 120 -21.03 -5.30 13.31
CA ASN A 120 -21.49 -5.09 14.69
C ASN A 120 -21.53 -3.61 15.11
N ILE A 121 -20.89 -2.69 14.41
CA ILE A 121 -20.77 -1.28 14.82
C ILE A 121 -22.14 -0.58 14.97
N ASP A 122 -23.13 -0.98 14.21
CA ASP A 122 -24.46 -0.35 14.19
C ASP A 122 -25.20 -0.48 15.55
N GLU A 123 -24.84 -1.50 16.36
CA GLU A 123 -25.40 -1.73 17.68
C GLU A 123 -24.50 -1.20 18.82
N ALA A 124 -23.31 -0.65 18.49
CA ALA A 124 -22.36 -0.22 19.50
C ALA A 124 -22.88 0.95 20.34
N VAL A 125 -22.65 0.91 21.65
CA VAL A 125 -23.02 2.00 22.56
C VAL A 125 -22.04 3.16 22.36
N GLY A 126 -22.55 4.39 22.22
CA GLY A 126 -21.71 5.58 22.11
C GLY A 126 -21.13 6.02 23.46
N ALA A 127 -20.00 6.71 23.39
CA ALA A 127 -19.36 7.32 24.56
C ALA A 127 -20.08 8.59 25.03
N VAL A 128 -20.96 9.18 24.20
CA VAL A 128 -21.71 10.40 24.47
C VAL A 128 -23.20 10.14 24.48
N LEU A 129 -23.96 11.06 25.12
CA LEU A 129 -25.45 10.94 25.25
C LEU A 129 -26.17 11.44 23.99
N ASP A 130 -25.50 12.18 23.11
CA ASP A 130 -26.08 12.64 21.85
C ASP A 130 -26.12 11.50 20.82
N MET A 131 -27.30 10.98 20.59
CA MET A 131 -27.52 9.88 19.65
C MET A 131 -27.19 10.24 18.20
N THR A 132 -27.25 11.52 17.81
CA THR A 132 -26.84 11.99 16.48
C THR A 132 -25.33 11.86 16.29
N GLU A 133 -24.58 12.25 17.31
CA GLU A 133 -23.12 12.10 17.34
C GLU A 133 -22.71 10.61 17.33
N VAL A 134 -23.39 9.77 18.10
CA VAL A 134 -23.15 8.32 18.14
C VAL A 134 -23.38 7.71 16.77
N GLU A 135 -24.48 8.06 16.10
CA GLU A 135 -24.82 7.51 14.78
C GLU A 135 -23.80 7.99 13.72
N ARG A 136 -23.39 9.25 13.77
CA ARG A 136 -22.33 9.79 12.92
C ARG A 136 -21.03 9.02 13.11
N THR A 137 -20.63 8.77 14.35
CA THR A 137 -19.40 8.03 14.68
C THR A 137 -19.47 6.58 14.18
N ARG A 138 -20.60 5.89 14.39
CA ARG A 138 -20.80 4.52 13.88
C ARG A 138 -20.63 4.46 12.36
N LYS A 139 -21.31 5.35 11.62
CA LYS A 139 -21.26 5.40 10.16
C LYS A 139 -19.88 5.72 9.64
N HIS A 140 -19.18 6.65 10.30
CA HIS A 140 -17.80 6.99 9.94
C HIS A 140 -16.87 5.78 10.10
N ILE A 141 -16.86 5.13 11.27
CA ILE A 141 -16.04 3.95 11.54
C ILE A 141 -16.38 2.81 10.57
N LYS A 142 -17.66 2.61 10.26
CA LYS A 142 -18.10 1.62 9.28
C LYS A 142 -17.56 1.92 7.88
N GLY A 143 -17.60 3.19 7.46
CA GLY A 143 -17.06 3.65 6.18
C GLY A 143 -15.55 3.40 6.08
N GLU A 144 -14.79 3.71 7.13
CA GLU A 144 -13.36 3.41 7.19
C GLU A 144 -13.07 1.91 7.12
N ALA A 145 -13.87 1.09 7.82
CA ALA A 145 -13.70 -0.37 7.81
C ALA A 145 -13.91 -0.95 6.40
N TYR A 146 -14.91 -0.48 5.65
CA TYR A 146 -15.10 -0.85 4.26
C TYR A 146 -13.89 -0.45 3.40
N ALA A 147 -13.44 0.80 3.50
CA ALA A 147 -12.29 1.28 2.71
C ALA A 147 -10.99 0.50 3.02
N LEU A 148 -10.74 0.20 4.29
CA LEU A 148 -9.58 -0.58 4.70
C LEU A 148 -9.66 -2.03 4.21
N ARG A 149 -10.84 -2.67 4.23
CA ARG A 149 -11.03 -4.02 3.70
C ARG A 149 -10.74 -4.07 2.20
N ALA A 150 -11.29 -3.11 1.45
CA ALA A 150 -11.00 -2.96 0.03
C ALA A 150 -9.50 -2.82 -0.24
N PHE A 151 -8.81 -1.99 0.54
CA PHE A 151 -7.36 -1.78 0.44
C PHE A 151 -6.59 -3.08 0.69
N ARG A 152 -6.95 -3.87 1.71
CA ARG A 152 -6.30 -5.17 2.00
C ARG A 152 -6.52 -6.17 0.87
N TYR A 153 -7.74 -6.32 0.39
CA TYR A 153 -8.03 -7.23 -0.74
C TYR A 153 -7.36 -6.77 -2.04
N PHE A 154 -7.24 -5.46 -2.28
CA PHE A 154 -6.52 -4.94 -3.44
C PHE A 154 -5.04 -5.35 -3.43
N TYR A 155 -4.35 -5.25 -2.28
CA TYR A 155 -2.97 -5.73 -2.18
C TYR A 155 -2.88 -7.25 -2.31
N LEU A 156 -3.72 -8.00 -1.61
CA LEU A 156 -3.74 -9.47 -1.67
C LEU A 156 -3.94 -9.99 -3.09
N VAL A 157 -4.91 -9.47 -3.84
CA VAL A 157 -5.17 -9.93 -5.20
C VAL A 157 -4.02 -9.58 -6.15
N ASN A 158 -3.43 -8.39 -5.98
CA ASN A 158 -2.30 -7.97 -6.80
C ASN A 158 -0.98 -8.65 -6.45
N MET A 159 -0.86 -9.29 -5.31
CA MET A 159 0.29 -10.11 -4.96
C MET A 159 0.13 -11.57 -5.39
N TYR A 160 -1.00 -12.17 -5.08
CA TYR A 160 -1.19 -13.63 -5.09
C TYR A 160 -2.11 -14.16 -6.20
N ALA A 161 -2.63 -13.29 -7.07
CA ALA A 161 -3.41 -13.70 -8.24
C ALA A 161 -2.84 -13.09 -9.53
N ALA A 162 -3.29 -13.58 -10.68
CA ALA A 162 -2.92 -13.00 -11.97
C ALA A 162 -3.42 -11.53 -12.09
N PRO A 163 -2.80 -10.70 -12.93
CA PRO A 163 -3.36 -9.38 -13.26
C PRO A 163 -4.78 -9.49 -13.79
N TYR A 164 -5.60 -8.47 -13.53
CA TYR A 164 -6.96 -8.41 -14.05
C TYR A 164 -6.94 -8.28 -15.58
N ASP A 165 -7.67 -9.13 -16.24
CA ASP A 165 -7.93 -9.07 -17.69
C ASP A 165 -9.43 -9.17 -17.90
N PRO A 166 -10.09 -8.13 -18.45
CA PRO A 166 -11.54 -8.14 -18.67
C PRO A 166 -12.05 -9.34 -19.48
N ALA A 167 -11.23 -9.89 -20.38
CA ALA A 167 -11.61 -11.02 -21.21
C ALA A 167 -11.65 -12.37 -20.44
N THR A 168 -10.90 -12.48 -19.35
CA THR A 168 -10.70 -13.75 -18.64
C THR A 168 -11.04 -13.70 -17.15
N CYS A 169 -11.27 -12.52 -16.57
CA CYS A 169 -11.45 -12.31 -15.13
C CYS A 169 -12.54 -13.16 -14.49
N ALA A 170 -13.60 -13.50 -15.23
CA ALA A 170 -14.73 -14.30 -14.74
C ALA A 170 -14.32 -15.76 -14.41
N THR A 171 -13.27 -16.27 -15.04
CA THR A 171 -12.79 -17.65 -14.88
C THR A 171 -11.39 -17.75 -14.27
N THR A 172 -10.61 -16.68 -14.32
CA THR A 172 -9.25 -16.64 -13.74
C THR A 172 -9.34 -16.68 -12.22
N PRO A 173 -8.63 -17.62 -11.54
CA PRO A 173 -8.63 -17.68 -10.10
C PRO A 173 -8.02 -16.42 -9.47
N GLY A 174 -8.77 -15.81 -8.57
CA GLY A 174 -8.31 -14.70 -7.72
C GLY A 174 -7.74 -15.19 -6.40
N ILE A 175 -8.27 -14.66 -5.31
CA ILE A 175 -7.94 -15.02 -3.93
C ILE A 175 -9.23 -15.44 -3.19
N PRO A 176 -9.14 -16.09 -2.02
CA PRO A 176 -10.29 -16.24 -1.14
C PRO A 176 -10.85 -14.86 -0.72
N VAL A 177 -12.17 -14.72 -0.77
CA VAL A 177 -12.88 -13.59 -0.16
C VAL A 177 -13.66 -14.12 1.03
N ASN A 178 -13.27 -13.70 2.22
CA ASN A 178 -13.95 -14.06 3.47
C ASN A 178 -14.56 -12.80 4.10
N LEU A 179 -15.88 -12.76 4.17
CA LEU A 179 -16.64 -11.68 4.80
C LEU A 179 -17.25 -12.10 6.13
N GLU A 180 -17.09 -13.37 6.52
CA GLU A 180 -17.68 -13.93 7.74
C GLU A 180 -16.88 -13.51 8.97
N THR A 181 -17.58 -13.37 10.11
CA THR A 181 -17.00 -13.02 11.42
C THR A 181 -16.98 -14.21 12.38
N THR A 182 -17.59 -15.33 12.00
CA THR A 182 -17.55 -16.57 12.76
C THR A 182 -16.29 -17.36 12.42
N ALA A 183 -15.53 -17.75 13.45
CA ALA A 183 -14.44 -18.69 13.28
C ALA A 183 -15.03 -20.10 13.08
N ASP A 184 -14.86 -20.62 11.87
CA ASP A 184 -15.21 -22.00 11.53
C ASP A 184 -14.00 -22.72 10.89
N ASP A 185 -14.07 -24.04 10.82
CA ASP A 185 -13.05 -24.87 10.17
C ASP A 185 -13.26 -25.02 8.66
N LYS A 186 -14.00 -24.07 8.05
CA LYS A 186 -14.35 -24.08 6.64
C LYS A 186 -13.12 -23.79 5.78
N ALA A 187 -12.92 -24.61 4.77
CA ALA A 187 -11.90 -24.34 3.76
C ALA A 187 -12.35 -23.21 2.82
N TYR A 188 -11.58 -22.15 2.75
CA TYR A 188 -11.83 -21.03 1.86
C TYR A 188 -11.13 -21.26 0.52
N ARG A 189 -11.92 -21.31 -0.55
CA ARG A 189 -11.42 -21.44 -1.93
C ARG A 189 -11.24 -20.09 -2.58
N ARG A 190 -10.39 -20.04 -3.59
CA ARG A 190 -10.29 -18.85 -4.45
C ARG A 190 -11.60 -18.59 -5.17
N VAL A 191 -12.03 -17.35 -5.22
CA VAL A 191 -13.08 -16.91 -6.13
C VAL A 191 -12.45 -16.34 -7.41
N SER A 192 -13.23 -16.07 -8.46
CA SER A 192 -12.70 -15.44 -9.69
C SER A 192 -12.18 -14.03 -9.43
N LEU A 193 -11.28 -13.55 -10.29
CA LEU A 193 -10.79 -12.15 -10.24
C LEU A 193 -11.95 -11.17 -10.31
N GLU A 194 -12.94 -11.41 -11.18
CA GLU A 194 -14.15 -10.58 -11.27
C GLU A 194 -14.84 -10.41 -9.91
N LYS A 195 -15.01 -11.50 -9.15
CA LYS A 195 -15.63 -11.45 -7.82
C LYS A 195 -14.77 -10.73 -6.79
N VAL A 196 -13.44 -10.91 -6.83
CA VAL A 196 -12.55 -10.19 -5.91
C VAL A 196 -12.60 -8.70 -6.16
N TYR A 197 -12.44 -8.29 -7.42
CA TYR A 197 -12.48 -6.86 -7.77
C TYR A 197 -13.88 -6.27 -7.59
N GLY A 198 -14.94 -7.04 -7.85
CA GLY A 198 -16.31 -6.65 -7.53
C GLY A 198 -16.49 -6.34 -6.05
N GLN A 199 -15.98 -7.20 -5.15
CA GLN A 199 -16.03 -6.95 -3.70
C GLN A 199 -15.24 -5.70 -3.30
N ILE A 200 -14.05 -5.46 -3.89
CA ILE A 200 -13.25 -4.25 -3.63
C ILE A 200 -14.03 -3.00 -4.06
N VAL A 201 -14.65 -3.01 -5.22
CA VAL A 201 -15.46 -1.89 -5.73
C VAL A 201 -16.69 -1.66 -4.86
N ASP A 202 -17.39 -2.72 -4.47
CA ASP A 202 -18.58 -2.62 -3.60
C ASP A 202 -18.22 -2.04 -2.23
N ASP A 203 -17.12 -2.49 -1.64
CA ASP A 203 -16.63 -1.95 -0.38
C ASP A 203 -16.32 -0.44 -0.49
N LEU A 204 -15.65 0.00 -1.54
CA LEU A 204 -15.34 1.43 -1.74
C LEU A 204 -16.61 2.25 -2.02
N LYS A 205 -17.55 1.72 -2.79
CA LYS A 205 -18.86 2.37 -3.03
C LYS A 205 -19.72 2.47 -1.77
N ASN A 206 -19.58 1.53 -0.83
CA ASN A 206 -20.23 1.62 0.48
C ASN A 206 -19.47 2.59 1.41
N ALA A 207 -18.15 2.64 1.34
CA ALA A 207 -17.32 3.50 2.17
C ALA A 207 -17.51 4.99 1.89
N ILE A 208 -17.48 5.37 0.60
CA ILE A 208 -17.46 6.78 0.17
C ILE A 208 -18.64 7.58 0.75
N PRO A 209 -19.91 7.22 0.55
CA PRO A 209 -21.02 8.00 1.07
C PRO A 209 -21.06 8.04 2.59
N LEU A 210 -20.69 6.94 3.27
CA LEU A 210 -20.61 6.92 4.74
C LEU A 210 -19.59 7.92 5.27
N LEU A 211 -18.43 8.05 4.61
CA LEU A 211 -17.37 8.98 4.99
C LEU A 211 -17.69 10.43 4.61
N GLU A 212 -18.39 10.68 3.49
CA GLU A 212 -18.79 12.02 3.05
C GLU A 212 -19.88 12.61 3.95
N GLU A 213 -20.91 11.82 4.24
CA GLU A 213 -22.05 12.28 5.02
C GLU A 213 -21.76 12.38 6.52
N ASN A 214 -20.77 11.62 7.01
CA ASN A 214 -20.45 11.51 8.44
C ASN A 214 -18.99 11.92 8.72
N LEU A 215 -18.57 13.06 8.15
CA LEU A 215 -17.20 13.53 8.25
C LEU A 215 -16.73 13.66 9.70
N MET A 216 -15.57 13.07 9.98
CA MET A 216 -14.79 13.26 11.20
C MET A 216 -13.37 13.69 10.84
N GLU A 217 -12.75 14.52 11.67
CA GLU A 217 -11.35 14.86 11.50
C GLU A 217 -10.47 13.69 11.94
N THR A 218 -9.93 12.98 10.97
CA THR A 218 -8.96 11.90 11.19
C THR A 218 -7.65 12.25 10.49
N GLY A 219 -6.53 11.76 11.01
CA GLY A 219 -5.24 11.89 10.34
C GLY A 219 -5.20 11.08 9.03
N LYS A 220 -4.25 11.36 8.18
CA LYS A 220 -4.07 10.65 6.88
C LYS A 220 -3.65 9.18 7.02
N THR A 221 -3.42 8.71 8.21
CA THR A 221 -3.25 7.28 8.53
C THR A 221 -4.57 6.51 8.53
N ARG A 222 -5.71 7.22 8.40
CA ARG A 222 -7.06 6.66 8.29
C ARG A 222 -7.70 7.08 6.97
N PHE A 223 -8.65 6.28 6.48
CA PHE A 223 -9.32 6.60 5.23
C PHE A 223 -10.30 7.77 5.38
N SER A 224 -10.13 8.77 4.53
CA SER A 224 -11.18 9.76 4.22
C SER A 224 -11.95 9.35 2.97
N ALA A 225 -13.08 9.98 2.70
CA ALA A 225 -13.83 9.80 1.46
C ALA A 225 -12.96 10.06 0.22
N LEU A 226 -12.12 11.12 0.28
CA LEU A 226 -11.22 11.46 -0.82
C LEU A 226 -10.15 10.39 -1.07
N ALA A 227 -9.60 9.82 0.00
CA ALA A 227 -8.66 8.70 -0.10
C ALA A 227 -9.33 7.43 -0.65
N ALA A 228 -10.58 7.16 -0.27
CA ALA A 228 -11.36 6.03 -0.80
C ALA A 228 -11.67 6.22 -2.29
N LYS A 229 -12.03 7.43 -2.74
CA LYS A 229 -12.21 7.76 -4.17
C LYS A 229 -10.91 7.58 -4.95
N ALA A 230 -9.78 8.03 -4.41
CA ALA A 230 -8.48 7.86 -5.04
C ALA A 230 -8.08 6.38 -5.16
N LEU A 231 -8.38 5.57 -4.16
CA LEU A 231 -8.20 4.11 -4.25
C LEU A 231 -9.13 3.49 -5.30
N LEU A 232 -10.38 3.94 -5.39
CA LEU A 232 -11.33 3.46 -6.39
C LEU A 232 -10.86 3.78 -7.82
N ALA A 233 -10.30 4.98 -8.05
CA ALA A 233 -9.69 5.34 -9.33
C ALA A 233 -8.53 4.39 -9.70
N ARG A 234 -7.66 4.05 -8.73
CA ARG A 234 -6.60 3.04 -8.90
C ARG A 234 -7.17 1.67 -9.24
N VAL A 235 -8.21 1.23 -8.54
CA VAL A 235 -8.88 -0.06 -8.79
C VAL A 235 -9.44 -0.12 -10.20
N TYR A 236 -10.14 0.92 -10.65
CA TYR A 236 -10.67 0.99 -12.03
C TYR A 236 -9.57 1.01 -13.09
N LEU A 237 -8.43 1.70 -12.83
CA LEU A 237 -7.27 1.62 -13.73
C LEU A 237 -6.78 0.17 -13.89
N TYR A 238 -6.69 -0.58 -12.78
CA TYR A 238 -6.23 -1.97 -12.79
C TYR A 238 -7.25 -2.92 -13.45
N MET A 239 -8.54 -2.58 -13.37
CA MET A 239 -9.64 -3.28 -14.07
C MET A 239 -9.71 -2.92 -15.55
N GLN A 240 -8.96 -1.94 -16.03
CA GLN A 240 -9.05 -1.36 -17.38
C GLN A 240 -10.42 -0.70 -17.67
N GLU A 241 -11.10 -0.25 -16.62
CA GLU A 241 -12.35 0.51 -16.69
C GLU A 241 -12.04 2.00 -16.86
N TRP A 242 -11.58 2.35 -18.06
CA TRP A 242 -10.98 3.66 -18.36
C TRP A 242 -11.88 4.84 -18.04
N ASP A 243 -13.17 4.76 -18.40
CA ASP A 243 -14.11 5.85 -18.15
C ASP A 243 -14.38 6.06 -16.66
N LEU A 244 -14.52 4.97 -15.90
CA LEU A 244 -14.71 5.04 -14.45
C LEU A 244 -13.44 5.53 -13.74
N ALA A 245 -12.26 5.12 -14.23
CA ALA A 245 -10.99 5.63 -13.71
C ALA A 245 -10.83 7.14 -13.93
N ILE A 246 -11.24 7.63 -15.11
CA ILE A 246 -11.24 9.07 -15.44
C ILE A 246 -12.21 9.82 -14.53
N GLU A 247 -13.44 9.33 -14.37
CA GLU A 247 -14.46 9.96 -13.53
C GLU A 247 -13.96 10.12 -12.09
N GLN A 248 -13.54 9.03 -11.47
CA GLN A 248 -13.09 9.05 -10.08
C GLN A 248 -11.81 9.88 -9.86
N ALA A 249 -10.85 9.78 -10.77
CA ALA A 249 -9.62 10.58 -10.64
C ALA A 249 -9.88 12.08 -10.81
N LYS A 250 -10.83 12.48 -11.66
CA LYS A 250 -11.28 13.88 -11.80
C LYS A 250 -11.92 14.40 -10.53
N GLU A 251 -12.86 13.65 -9.94
CA GLU A 251 -13.47 14.05 -8.68
C GLU A 251 -12.43 14.31 -7.57
N VAL A 252 -11.37 13.48 -7.54
CA VAL A 252 -10.28 13.67 -6.58
C VAL A 252 -9.53 14.97 -6.85
N ILE A 253 -9.09 15.24 -8.08
CA ILE A 253 -8.31 16.45 -8.38
C ILE A 253 -9.16 17.72 -8.34
N GLU A 254 -10.47 17.67 -8.56
CA GLU A 254 -11.40 18.79 -8.36
C GLU A 254 -11.47 19.15 -6.87
N SER A 255 -11.40 18.17 -5.98
CA SER A 255 -11.41 18.39 -4.53
C SER A 255 -10.03 18.73 -3.97
N ASN A 256 -8.98 18.17 -4.53
CA ASN A 256 -7.59 18.39 -4.14
C ASN A 256 -6.65 18.19 -5.34
N SER A 257 -6.25 19.29 -5.97
CA SER A 257 -5.32 19.31 -7.10
C SER A 257 -3.85 19.50 -6.69
N ALA A 258 -3.55 19.51 -5.38
CA ALA A 258 -2.21 19.81 -4.89
C ALA A 258 -1.19 18.80 -5.40
N LEU A 259 -0.08 19.29 -5.93
CA LEU A 259 1.11 18.53 -6.29
C LEU A 259 2.28 19.00 -5.45
N PHE A 260 3.20 18.11 -5.15
CA PHE A 260 4.44 18.51 -4.47
C PHE A 260 5.37 19.21 -5.46
N ASP A 261 5.54 20.51 -5.30
CA ASP A 261 6.38 21.32 -6.18
C ASP A 261 7.85 21.21 -5.79
N LEU A 262 8.60 20.42 -6.57
CA LEU A 262 10.04 20.25 -6.36
C LEU A 262 10.86 21.46 -6.83
N ARG A 263 10.31 22.38 -7.65
CA ARG A 263 10.98 23.61 -8.07
C ARG A 263 11.24 24.51 -6.85
N ALA A 264 10.26 24.58 -5.94
CA ALA A 264 10.38 25.35 -4.71
C ALA A 264 11.39 24.79 -3.71
N ALA A 265 11.70 23.48 -3.82
CA ALA A 265 12.57 22.79 -2.87
C ALA A 265 14.06 23.16 -3.02
N GLY A 266 14.45 24.01 -3.97
CA GLY A 266 15.85 24.08 -4.25
C GLY A 266 16.46 25.17 -5.08
N GLU A 267 15.96 26.40 -5.13
CA GLU A 267 16.70 27.47 -5.80
C GLU A 267 18.12 27.70 -5.23
N ASN A 268 18.37 27.32 -4.00
CA ASN A 268 19.66 27.49 -3.31
C ASN A 268 20.33 26.18 -2.85
N SER A 269 19.84 25.02 -3.25
CA SER A 269 20.37 23.77 -2.73
C SER A 269 21.28 23.04 -3.70
N VAL A 270 22.31 22.39 -3.17
CA VAL A 270 23.24 21.44 -3.85
C VAL A 270 22.49 20.28 -4.55
N ILE A 271 21.17 20.21 -4.45
CA ILE A 271 20.31 19.23 -5.10
C ILE A 271 20.53 19.19 -6.62
N TYR A 272 20.86 20.28 -7.25
CA TYR A 272 21.00 20.40 -8.70
C TYR A 272 22.38 20.04 -9.27
N THR A 273 23.32 19.55 -8.45
CA THR A 273 24.66 19.23 -8.93
C THR A 273 24.83 17.75 -9.20
N GLU A 274 25.42 17.37 -10.33
CA GLU A 274 25.83 15.99 -10.62
C GLU A 274 27.08 15.58 -9.82
N ALA A 275 27.68 16.49 -9.08
CA ALA A 275 28.85 16.20 -8.26
C ALA A 275 28.51 15.24 -7.12
N PRO A 276 29.40 14.25 -6.84
CA PRO A 276 29.24 13.38 -5.68
C PRO A 276 29.22 14.22 -4.41
N ILE A 277 28.25 13.97 -3.52
CA ILE A 277 28.28 14.58 -2.19
C ILE A 277 29.41 13.90 -1.41
N THR A 278 30.43 14.65 -1.10
CA THR A 278 31.57 14.22 -0.29
C THR A 278 31.35 14.49 1.20
N GLU A 279 30.51 15.46 1.53
CA GLU A 279 30.15 15.85 2.88
C GLU A 279 28.66 16.10 3.02
N TRP A 280 28.08 15.63 4.10
CA TRP A 280 26.71 15.89 4.49
C TRP A 280 26.67 17.16 5.34
N ASN A 281 26.04 18.23 4.85
CA ASN A 281 25.68 19.35 5.70
C ASN A 281 24.17 19.59 5.61
N GLU A 282 23.60 20.06 6.72
CA GLU A 282 22.16 20.24 6.92
C GLU A 282 21.58 21.34 6.02
N GLU A 283 22.40 22.25 5.50
CA GLU A 283 21.99 23.37 4.66
C GLU A 283 21.58 22.95 3.24
N THR A 284 21.84 21.70 2.86
CA THR A 284 21.67 21.22 1.47
C THR A 284 20.47 20.31 1.26
N ILE A 285 19.68 20.04 2.31
CA ILE A 285 18.52 19.15 2.22
C ILE A 285 17.26 19.94 2.57
N PRO A 286 16.24 19.96 1.67
CA PRO A 286 14.97 20.59 2.01
C PRO A 286 14.37 19.93 3.27
N GLY A 287 13.98 20.73 4.24
CA GLY A 287 13.45 20.28 5.53
C GLY A 287 12.06 19.64 5.48
N ILE A 288 11.49 19.39 4.30
CA ILE A 288 10.14 18.83 4.14
C ILE A 288 10.23 17.56 3.31
N GLY A 289 9.83 16.42 3.91
CA GLY A 289 9.73 15.14 3.22
C GLY A 289 8.60 15.15 2.20
N TYR A 290 8.89 14.59 1.02
CA TYR A 290 7.96 14.50 -0.10
C TYR A 290 6.67 13.70 0.22
N LEU A 291 6.77 12.70 1.08
CA LEU A 291 5.67 11.80 1.46
C LEU A 291 5.28 11.97 2.93
N SER A 292 5.38 13.17 3.46
CA SER A 292 4.88 13.46 4.80
C SER A 292 3.35 13.50 4.81
N GLU A 293 2.72 12.96 5.83
CA GLU A 293 1.28 13.11 6.08
C GLU A 293 0.84 14.58 6.19
N LYS A 294 1.79 15.50 6.46
CA LYS A 294 1.55 16.94 6.52
C LYS A 294 1.40 17.57 5.13
N ASN A 295 1.85 16.93 4.07
CA ASN A 295 1.80 17.48 2.72
C ASN A 295 0.40 17.39 2.12
N SER A 296 -0.06 18.48 1.50
CA SER A 296 -1.42 18.56 0.93
C SER A 296 -1.66 17.53 -0.22
N ASN A 297 -0.61 17.16 -0.95
CA ASN A 297 -0.69 16.15 -2.01
C ASN A 297 -0.91 14.71 -1.51
N VAL A 298 -0.66 14.42 -0.22
CA VAL A 298 -0.85 13.10 0.37
C VAL A 298 -2.29 12.96 0.87
N LEU A 299 -2.97 11.91 0.47
CA LEU A 299 -4.36 11.61 0.79
C LEU A 299 -4.49 10.51 1.85
N PHE A 300 -3.61 9.50 1.78
CA PHE A 300 -3.58 8.39 2.72
C PHE A 300 -2.19 7.81 2.82
N VAL A 301 -1.83 7.36 4.01
CA VAL A 301 -0.55 6.69 4.29
C VAL A 301 -0.75 5.45 5.15
N ASN A 302 -0.06 4.37 4.82
CA ASN A 302 -0.08 3.13 5.58
C ASN A 302 1.25 2.37 5.46
N GLY A 303 1.52 1.53 6.44
CA GLY A 303 2.74 0.73 6.49
C GLY A 303 3.99 1.55 6.85
N ILE A 304 5.03 0.86 7.27
CA ILE A 304 6.34 1.46 7.54
C ILE A 304 7.25 1.21 6.35
N ASN A 305 7.98 2.24 5.92
CA ASN A 305 8.98 2.08 4.88
C ASN A 305 10.27 1.49 5.46
N GLU A 306 10.51 0.22 5.16
CA GLU A 306 11.74 -0.48 5.55
C GLU A 306 12.82 -0.50 4.45
N LEU A 307 12.63 0.15 3.33
CA LEU A 307 13.64 0.30 2.27
C LEU A 307 14.96 0.84 2.80
N TYR A 308 14.89 1.65 3.85
CA TYR A 308 16.06 2.07 4.59
C TYR A 308 16.95 0.88 5.03
N MET A 309 16.35 -0.21 5.50
CA MET A 309 17.08 -1.42 5.89
C MET A 309 17.69 -2.11 4.67
N ILE A 310 16.99 -2.17 3.56
CA ILE A 310 17.47 -2.78 2.30
C ILE A 310 18.66 -1.99 1.74
N PHE A 311 18.58 -0.66 1.76
CA PHE A 311 19.68 0.20 1.31
C PHE A 311 20.81 0.39 2.32
N GLY A 312 20.86 -0.41 3.39
CA GLY A 312 22.00 -0.54 4.31
C GLY A 312 21.99 0.35 5.54
N GLY A 313 20.89 1.04 5.82
CA GLY A 313 20.74 1.79 7.08
C GLY A 313 21.95 2.66 7.45
N ASN A 314 22.23 2.77 8.75
CA ASN A 314 23.38 3.46 9.28
C ASN A 314 24.69 2.64 9.22
N THR A 315 24.64 1.39 8.79
CA THR A 315 25.80 0.45 8.92
C THR A 315 26.74 0.48 7.73
N ALA A 316 26.53 1.34 6.75
CA ALA A 316 27.39 1.50 5.56
C ALA A 316 27.63 0.22 4.73
N GLN A 317 26.76 -0.78 4.80
CA GLN A 317 26.95 -2.10 4.19
C GLN A 317 25.79 -2.49 3.28
N SER A 318 25.26 -1.54 2.51
CA SER A 318 24.30 -1.88 1.48
C SER A 318 24.96 -2.68 0.37
N VAL A 319 24.30 -3.74 -0.05
CA VAL A 319 24.58 -4.50 -1.28
C VAL A 319 23.49 -4.30 -2.33
N PHE A 320 22.35 -3.74 -1.92
CA PHE A 320 21.28 -3.31 -2.81
C PHE A 320 21.39 -1.82 -3.11
N TYR A 321 21.13 -1.47 -4.35
CA TYR A 321 21.19 -0.10 -4.86
C TYR A 321 20.06 0.14 -5.85
N PRO A 322 19.57 1.39 -5.99
CA PRO A 322 18.76 1.74 -7.14
C PRO A 322 19.50 1.38 -8.42
N SER A 323 18.79 0.81 -9.39
CA SER A 323 19.40 0.38 -10.62
C SER A 323 19.85 1.57 -11.49
N GLU A 324 20.91 1.35 -12.26
CA GLU A 324 21.35 2.32 -13.27
C GLU A 324 20.27 2.56 -14.32
N THR A 325 19.46 1.55 -14.62
CA THR A 325 18.36 1.68 -15.58
C THR A 325 17.32 2.67 -15.09
N LEU A 326 16.92 2.61 -13.80
CA LEU A 326 16.02 3.60 -13.20
C LEU A 326 16.66 5.00 -13.20
N TYR A 327 17.90 5.12 -12.72
CA TYR A 327 18.60 6.41 -12.64
C TYR A 327 18.68 7.11 -13.99
N ASN A 328 18.87 6.35 -15.08
CA ASN A 328 18.97 6.88 -16.43
C ASN A 328 17.62 7.18 -17.10
N THR A 329 16.48 6.83 -16.48
CA THR A 329 15.17 7.26 -16.99
C THR A 329 14.88 8.74 -16.74
N TYR A 330 15.55 9.35 -15.76
CA TYR A 330 15.34 10.76 -15.43
C TYR A 330 16.00 11.64 -16.48
N GLU A 331 15.21 12.52 -17.04
CA GLU A 331 15.58 13.42 -18.11
C GLU A 331 16.38 14.63 -17.59
N LYS A 332 17.00 15.37 -18.50
CA LYS A 332 17.70 16.62 -18.15
C LYS A 332 16.69 17.62 -17.58
N GLY A 333 17.02 18.22 -16.46
CA GLY A 333 16.15 19.17 -15.75
C GLY A 333 15.13 18.54 -14.80
N ASP A 334 14.98 17.19 -14.80
CA ASP A 334 14.12 16.49 -13.84
C ASP A 334 14.75 16.50 -12.44
N VAL A 335 14.14 17.25 -11.53
CA VAL A 335 14.65 17.45 -10.16
C VAL A 335 14.57 16.20 -9.32
N ARG A 336 13.60 15.30 -9.61
CA ARG A 336 13.41 14.06 -8.86
C ARG A 336 14.67 13.21 -8.83
N LYS A 337 15.44 13.20 -9.92
CA LYS A 337 16.71 12.49 -10.02
C LYS A 337 17.64 12.80 -8.86
N TYR A 338 17.74 14.07 -8.50
CA TYR A 338 18.65 14.54 -7.45
C TYR A 338 17.98 14.52 -6.06
N TYR A 339 16.69 14.62 -6.02
CA TYR A 339 15.93 14.59 -4.78
C TYR A 339 15.81 13.18 -4.20
N PHE A 340 15.61 12.17 -5.07
CA PHE A 340 15.43 10.80 -4.66
C PHE A 340 16.71 9.98 -4.65
N MET A 341 17.66 10.26 -5.54
CA MET A 341 18.85 9.45 -5.75
C MET A 341 20.09 10.30 -5.98
N ARG A 342 21.24 9.80 -5.53
CA ARG A 342 22.54 10.44 -5.77
C ARG A 342 23.63 9.40 -5.95
N ARG A 343 24.71 9.79 -6.64
CA ARG A 343 25.92 8.98 -6.71
C ARG A 343 26.80 9.21 -5.50
N ASN A 344 27.28 8.14 -4.90
CA ASN A 344 28.31 8.21 -3.85
C ASN A 344 29.72 8.38 -4.46
N SER A 345 30.77 8.52 -3.62
CA SER A 345 32.16 8.65 -4.02
C SER A 345 32.70 7.46 -4.85
N LYS A 346 32.03 6.30 -4.83
CA LYS A 346 32.35 5.12 -5.64
C LYS A 346 31.56 5.07 -6.95
N GLY A 347 30.82 6.13 -7.29
CA GLY A 347 29.97 6.20 -8.46
C GLY A 347 28.68 5.38 -8.39
N ARG A 348 28.34 4.77 -7.24
CA ARG A 348 27.11 4.00 -7.05
C ARG A 348 25.91 4.92 -6.85
N VAL A 349 24.77 4.60 -7.46
CA VAL A 349 23.50 5.28 -7.20
C VAL A 349 23.05 4.94 -5.77
N ARG A 350 22.69 5.93 -5.01
CA ARG A 350 22.18 5.79 -3.64
C ARG A 350 20.78 6.39 -3.56
N TYR A 351 19.90 5.69 -2.87
CA TYR A 351 18.60 6.22 -2.53
C TYR A 351 18.71 7.28 -1.44
N MET A 352 18.05 8.40 -1.65
CA MET A 352 18.07 9.53 -0.72
C MET A 352 16.83 9.51 0.16
N LYS A 353 17.03 9.67 1.45
CA LYS A 353 15.94 9.67 2.45
C LYS A 353 15.01 10.88 2.35
N ASN A 354 15.35 11.90 1.59
CA ASN A 354 14.59 13.15 1.47
C ASN A 354 13.13 12.94 1.06
N ARG A 355 12.83 11.80 0.44
CA ARG A 355 11.46 11.45 0.04
C ARG A 355 10.53 11.26 1.23
N TYR A 356 11.05 10.80 2.37
CA TYR A 356 10.25 10.37 3.51
C TYR A 356 10.41 11.23 4.76
N TYR A 357 11.32 12.22 4.76
CA TYR A 357 11.71 12.92 5.98
C TYR A 357 11.56 14.41 5.96
N ALA A 358 11.01 14.96 7.06
CA ALA A 358 10.88 16.38 7.26
C ALA A 358 11.71 16.99 8.40
N GLU A 359 11.98 16.37 9.50
CA GLU A 359 12.35 17.18 10.68
C GLU A 359 13.42 16.63 11.66
N THR A 360 14.01 15.47 11.52
CA THR A 360 14.86 14.92 12.58
C THR A 360 16.24 14.42 12.15
N TYR A 361 17.00 15.26 11.44
CA TYR A 361 18.43 14.97 11.20
C TYR A 361 19.37 15.67 12.17
N LEU A 362 18.89 16.18 13.29
CA LEU A 362 19.74 16.92 14.25
C LEU A 362 20.67 16.04 15.08
N ASN A 363 20.53 14.72 15.07
CA ASN A 363 21.51 13.86 15.72
C ASN A 363 21.58 12.50 15.01
N PHE A 364 22.74 12.11 14.59
CA PHE A 364 23.16 10.90 13.86
C PHE A 364 22.67 9.53 14.37
N VAL A 365 21.68 9.46 15.21
CA VAL A 365 21.08 8.23 15.73
C VAL A 365 19.61 8.25 15.36
N PRO A 366 19.13 7.33 14.50
CA PRO A 366 17.70 7.17 14.35
C PRO A 366 17.16 6.67 15.70
N GLN A 367 16.52 7.53 16.41
CA GLN A 367 15.59 7.07 17.45
C GLN A 367 14.46 6.35 16.72
N ILE A 368 14.16 5.13 17.15
CA ILE A 368 13.09 4.26 16.64
C ILE A 368 11.73 4.85 17.08
N THR A 369 11.43 6.03 16.65
CA THR A 369 10.14 6.68 16.93
C THR A 369 9.64 7.29 15.64
N SER A 370 8.52 6.76 15.14
CA SER A 370 7.59 7.33 14.15
C SER A 370 8.13 7.90 12.82
N ASP A 371 9.43 7.98 12.61
CA ASP A 371 10.06 8.77 11.56
C ASP A 371 10.49 7.97 10.32
N TYR A 372 10.04 6.71 10.19
CA TYR A 372 10.40 5.86 9.05
C TYR A 372 9.50 6.09 7.85
N GLY A 373 8.93 7.16 7.57
CA GLY A 373 8.11 7.35 6.39
C GLY A 373 7.15 6.18 6.11
N TYR A 374 6.22 6.38 5.21
CA TYR A 374 5.22 5.39 4.86
C TYR A 374 5.61 4.68 3.55
N SER A 375 5.33 3.38 3.43
CA SER A 375 5.58 2.62 2.21
C SER A 375 4.42 2.69 1.23
N ARG A 376 3.18 2.73 1.74
CA ARG A 376 1.96 2.74 0.94
C ARG A 376 1.31 4.10 1.05
N VAL A 377 1.40 4.85 -0.02
CA VAL A 377 0.88 6.22 -0.07
C VAL A 377 -0.12 6.32 -1.23
N ILE A 378 -1.25 6.97 -0.96
CA ILE A 378 -2.17 7.45 -1.98
C ILE A 378 -2.01 8.95 -2.03
N ARG A 379 -1.69 9.50 -3.20
CA ARG A 379 -1.41 10.91 -3.37
C ARG A 379 -1.91 11.45 -4.71
N THR A 380 -2.08 12.73 -4.79
CA THR A 380 -2.71 13.42 -5.92
C THR A 380 -1.97 13.21 -7.23
N GLU A 381 -0.62 13.10 -7.20
CA GLU A 381 0.19 12.80 -8.39
C GLU A 381 -0.28 11.54 -9.12
N GLU A 382 -0.76 10.54 -8.37
CA GLU A 382 -1.27 9.31 -8.97
C GLU A 382 -2.53 9.56 -9.81
N MET A 383 -3.38 10.48 -9.39
CA MET A 383 -4.60 10.81 -10.12
C MET A 383 -4.27 11.39 -11.51
N TYR A 384 -3.27 12.27 -11.59
CA TYR A 384 -2.80 12.79 -12.88
C TYR A 384 -2.26 11.68 -13.79
N LEU A 385 -1.55 10.70 -13.23
CA LEU A 385 -1.00 9.57 -14.00
C LEU A 385 -2.09 8.55 -14.38
N ILE A 386 -3.11 8.34 -13.54
CA ILE A 386 -4.30 7.56 -13.89
C ILE A 386 -5.05 8.21 -15.03
N LEU A 387 -5.28 9.52 -14.97
CA LEU A 387 -5.93 10.27 -16.04
C LEU A 387 -5.14 10.18 -17.34
N ALA A 388 -3.82 10.38 -17.29
CA ALA A 388 -2.97 10.28 -18.47
C ALA A 388 -3.06 8.89 -19.11
N GLU A 389 -2.96 7.82 -18.32
CA GLU A 389 -3.02 6.44 -18.82
C GLU A 389 -4.41 6.09 -19.37
N ALA A 390 -5.47 6.41 -18.62
CA ALA A 390 -6.83 6.10 -19.04
C ALA A 390 -7.20 6.87 -20.32
N TYR A 391 -6.83 8.15 -20.45
CA TYR A 391 -7.04 8.90 -21.68
C TYR A 391 -6.21 8.37 -22.86
N ALA A 392 -4.98 7.89 -22.64
CA ALA A 392 -4.17 7.29 -23.70
C ALA A 392 -4.81 6.02 -24.31
N HIS A 393 -5.67 5.35 -23.58
CA HIS A 393 -6.48 4.23 -24.07
C HIS A 393 -7.78 4.63 -24.80
N LYS A 394 -8.15 5.94 -24.78
CA LYS A 394 -9.36 6.42 -25.43
C LYS A 394 -9.08 6.87 -26.87
N PRO A 395 -10.03 6.68 -27.80
CA PRO A 395 -9.98 7.38 -29.08
C PRO A 395 -9.85 8.88 -28.84
N ASP A 396 -9.00 9.55 -29.58
CA ASP A 396 -8.73 11.00 -29.51
C ASP A 396 -8.28 11.51 -28.12
N GLY A 397 -7.84 10.62 -27.22
CA GLY A 397 -7.45 10.95 -25.86
C GLY A 397 -6.01 11.47 -25.68
N LEU A 398 -5.16 11.40 -26.71
CA LEU A 398 -3.73 11.73 -26.63
C LEU A 398 -3.47 13.15 -26.10
N SER A 399 -4.22 14.14 -26.59
CA SER A 399 -4.04 15.53 -26.15
C SER A 399 -4.38 15.72 -24.66
N ALA A 400 -5.44 15.08 -24.19
CA ALA A 400 -5.81 15.12 -22.77
C ALA A 400 -4.76 14.40 -21.91
N ALA A 401 -4.31 13.23 -22.32
CA ALA A 401 -3.28 12.46 -21.63
C ALA A 401 -1.97 13.26 -21.48
N VAL A 402 -1.49 13.87 -22.55
CA VAL A 402 -0.32 14.75 -22.55
C VAL A 402 -0.53 15.98 -21.65
N GLY A 403 -1.75 16.56 -21.64
CA GLY A 403 -2.09 17.68 -20.77
C GLY A 403 -1.89 17.34 -19.28
N TYR A 404 -2.41 16.19 -18.83
CA TYR A 404 -2.23 15.74 -17.44
C TYR A 404 -0.77 15.41 -17.11
N LEU A 405 -0.03 14.79 -18.04
CA LEU A 405 1.41 14.56 -17.88
C LEU A 405 2.17 15.87 -17.72
N ASN A 406 1.92 16.85 -18.57
CA ASN A 406 2.60 18.14 -18.52
C ASN A 406 2.32 18.88 -17.21
N THR A 407 1.09 18.82 -16.69
CA THR A 407 0.75 19.41 -15.39
C THR A 407 1.60 18.80 -14.26
N LEU A 408 1.78 17.47 -14.26
CA LEU A 408 2.65 16.82 -13.29
C LEU A 408 4.12 17.18 -13.51
N ARG A 409 4.61 17.08 -14.75
CA ARG A 409 6.02 17.29 -15.10
C ARG A 409 6.47 18.71 -14.82
N GLU A 410 5.61 19.70 -15.02
CA GLU A 410 5.92 21.11 -14.80
C GLU A 410 6.42 21.38 -13.36
N VAL A 411 5.86 20.73 -12.36
CA VAL A 411 6.28 20.88 -10.96
C VAL A 411 7.45 19.95 -10.58
N LYS A 412 7.92 19.10 -11.50
CA LYS A 412 9.04 18.15 -11.28
C LYS A 412 10.31 18.56 -12.02
N PHE A 413 10.24 19.49 -12.96
CA PHE A 413 11.38 19.97 -13.71
C PHE A 413 11.82 21.36 -13.23
N ARG A 414 13.11 21.69 -13.42
CA ARG A 414 13.55 23.08 -13.26
C ARG A 414 12.77 23.97 -14.21
N ALA A 415 12.37 25.14 -13.75
CA ALA A 415 11.54 26.05 -14.53
C ALA A 415 12.18 26.43 -15.88
N GLU A 416 13.50 26.66 -15.88
CA GLU A 416 14.27 27.00 -17.08
C GLU A 416 14.45 25.84 -18.08
N ASP A 417 14.34 24.60 -17.61
CA ASP A 417 14.52 23.39 -18.41
C ASP A 417 13.20 22.82 -18.92
N PHE A 418 12.05 23.15 -18.28
CA PHE A 418 10.77 22.50 -18.57
C PHE A 418 10.34 22.63 -20.02
N GLU A 419 10.37 23.83 -20.58
CA GLU A 419 9.93 24.04 -21.98
C GLU A 419 10.80 23.29 -23.00
N THR A 420 12.08 23.08 -22.70
CA THR A 420 13.03 22.44 -23.62
C THR A 420 13.10 20.92 -23.48
N TYR A 421 12.99 20.42 -22.25
CA TYR A 421 13.24 19.01 -21.94
C TYR A 421 12.07 18.32 -21.22
N GLY A 422 11.20 19.09 -20.57
CA GLY A 422 10.11 18.56 -19.74
C GLY A 422 8.77 18.49 -20.45
N ARG A 423 8.46 19.47 -21.31
CA ARG A 423 7.17 19.56 -22.00
C ARG A 423 7.06 18.52 -23.11
N LEU A 424 5.93 17.82 -23.13
CA LEU A 424 5.56 16.84 -24.14
C LEU A 424 4.53 17.45 -25.11
N HIS A 425 4.55 17.01 -26.37
CA HIS A 425 3.61 17.44 -27.39
C HIS A 425 2.85 16.21 -27.93
N ALA A 426 1.53 16.30 -28.02
CA ALA A 426 0.69 15.14 -28.38
C ALA A 426 0.97 14.60 -29.78
N GLU A 427 1.38 15.46 -30.70
CA GLU A 427 1.75 15.13 -32.08
C GLU A 427 2.98 14.25 -32.21
N ASP A 428 3.82 14.17 -31.16
CA ASP A 428 5.03 13.35 -31.16
C ASP A 428 4.74 11.88 -30.81
N PHE A 429 3.50 11.54 -30.44
CA PHE A 429 3.16 10.23 -29.90
C PHE A 429 2.14 9.46 -30.73
N THR A 430 2.34 8.15 -30.79
CA THR A 430 1.30 7.17 -31.01
C THR A 430 0.68 6.78 -29.66
N PRO A 431 -0.53 6.19 -29.61
CA PRO A 431 -1.09 5.68 -28.35
C PRO A 431 -0.11 4.77 -27.60
N GLN A 432 0.57 3.86 -28.28
CA GLN A 432 1.51 2.92 -27.68
C GLN A 432 2.75 3.62 -27.10
N SER A 433 3.38 4.53 -27.86
CA SER A 433 4.56 5.25 -27.34
C SER A 433 4.23 6.20 -26.21
N LEU A 434 3.01 6.76 -26.19
CA LEU A 434 2.54 7.56 -25.07
C LEU A 434 2.33 6.71 -23.81
N LEU A 435 1.73 5.52 -23.92
CA LEU A 435 1.61 4.59 -22.80
C LEU A 435 2.98 4.23 -22.20
N GLU A 436 3.96 3.93 -23.01
CA GLU A 436 5.33 3.66 -22.56
C GLU A 436 5.94 4.88 -21.83
N THR A 437 5.68 6.08 -22.31
CA THR A 437 6.11 7.32 -21.67
C THR A 437 5.42 7.51 -20.32
N ILE A 438 4.11 7.24 -20.22
CA ILE A 438 3.33 7.30 -18.98
C ILE A 438 3.87 6.28 -17.97
N TRP A 439 4.12 5.03 -18.38
CA TRP A 439 4.65 4.00 -17.48
C TRP A 439 6.06 4.34 -16.99
N ASN A 440 6.89 4.99 -17.81
CA ASN A 440 8.17 5.52 -17.37
C ASN A 440 8.02 6.72 -16.42
N GLU A 441 7.01 7.59 -16.64
CA GLU A 441 6.71 8.67 -15.71
C GLU A 441 6.24 8.12 -14.34
N ARG A 442 5.37 7.11 -14.33
CA ARG A 442 4.98 6.38 -13.12
C ARG A 442 6.19 5.76 -12.41
N ARG A 443 7.09 5.13 -13.16
CA ARG A 443 8.34 4.55 -12.64
C ARG A 443 9.20 5.61 -11.93
N ARG A 444 9.37 6.78 -12.54
CA ARG A 444 10.13 7.90 -11.95
C ARG A 444 9.45 8.45 -10.70
N GLU A 445 8.14 8.64 -10.78
CA GLU A 445 7.35 9.26 -9.71
C GLU A 445 7.20 8.36 -8.50
N PHE A 446 6.93 7.07 -8.71
CA PHE A 446 6.62 6.11 -7.66
C PHE A 446 7.75 5.12 -7.37
N CYS A 447 9.00 5.42 -7.76
CA CYS A 447 10.11 4.51 -7.46
C CYS A 447 10.18 4.23 -5.97
N PHE A 448 10.25 2.94 -5.59
CA PHE A 448 10.31 2.48 -4.21
C PHE A 448 9.09 2.82 -3.34
N GLU A 449 7.92 2.93 -3.95
CA GLU A 449 6.62 3.05 -3.27
C GLU A 449 5.72 1.82 -3.51
N GLU A 450 6.29 0.66 -3.75
CA GLU A 450 5.59 -0.62 -4.02
C GLU A 450 4.72 -0.61 -5.31
N HIS A 451 4.86 0.40 -6.19
CA HIS A 451 4.08 0.49 -7.43
C HIS A 451 4.70 -0.30 -8.58
N ARG A 452 6.05 -0.30 -8.71
CA ARG A 452 6.72 -0.81 -9.91
C ARG A 452 6.41 -2.27 -10.22
N TRP A 453 6.39 -3.15 -9.22
CA TRP A 453 6.05 -4.56 -9.43
C TRP A 453 4.64 -4.74 -9.97
N PHE A 454 3.68 -4.01 -9.42
CA PHE A 454 2.29 -4.07 -9.89
C PHE A 454 2.12 -3.46 -11.28
N ASP A 455 2.82 -2.37 -11.61
CA ASP A 455 2.81 -1.80 -12.94
C ASP A 455 3.42 -2.76 -13.97
N LEU A 456 4.58 -3.39 -13.69
CA LEU A 456 5.18 -4.41 -14.56
C LEU A 456 4.22 -5.57 -14.85
N ARG A 457 3.55 -6.07 -13.81
CA ARG A 457 2.63 -7.21 -13.93
C ARG A 457 1.41 -6.91 -14.79
N ARG A 458 0.80 -5.73 -14.61
CA ARG A 458 -0.42 -5.35 -15.34
C ARG A 458 -0.17 -4.84 -16.75
N THR A 459 1.09 -4.54 -17.11
CA THR A 459 1.45 -3.94 -18.41
C THR A 459 2.26 -4.88 -19.26
N THR A 460 3.58 -4.85 -19.14
CA THR A 460 4.51 -5.44 -20.12
C THR A 460 5.07 -6.81 -19.73
N ARG A 461 5.13 -7.13 -18.45
CA ARG A 461 5.77 -8.34 -17.90
C ARG A 461 7.09 -8.67 -18.62
N PRO A 462 8.07 -7.74 -18.62
CA PRO A 462 9.29 -7.90 -19.41
C PRO A 462 10.19 -9.02 -18.87
N SER A 463 11.19 -9.41 -19.62
CA SER A 463 12.30 -10.18 -19.06
C SER A 463 13.17 -9.28 -18.19
N ILE A 464 13.51 -9.75 -16.98
CA ILE A 464 14.38 -9.04 -16.02
C ILE A 464 15.53 -9.97 -15.66
N VAL A 465 16.75 -9.44 -15.59
CA VAL A 465 17.95 -10.19 -15.18
C VAL A 465 18.52 -9.55 -13.93
N HIS A 466 18.66 -10.33 -12.86
CA HIS A 466 19.28 -9.90 -11.63
C HIS A 466 20.55 -10.66 -11.32
N SER A 467 21.55 -9.95 -10.81
CA SER A 467 22.79 -10.54 -10.31
C SER A 467 22.62 -11.07 -8.87
N GLY A 468 23.28 -12.17 -8.56
CA GLY A 468 23.32 -12.76 -7.22
C GLY A 468 24.72 -13.26 -6.86
N LEU A 469 24.87 -13.88 -5.69
CA LEU A 469 26.14 -14.36 -5.16
C LEU A 469 26.81 -15.40 -6.08
N ASN A 470 26.01 -16.26 -6.71
CA ASN A 470 26.49 -17.43 -7.46
C ASN A 470 26.17 -17.33 -8.95
N GLY A 471 25.95 -16.13 -9.46
CA GLY A 471 25.57 -15.91 -10.86
C GLY A 471 24.37 -14.98 -11.00
N SER A 472 23.63 -15.10 -12.08
CA SER A 472 22.44 -14.32 -12.36
C SER A 472 21.19 -15.19 -12.44
N ALA A 473 20.04 -14.63 -12.08
CA ALA A 473 18.73 -15.21 -12.34
C ALA A 473 17.98 -14.37 -13.38
N THR A 474 17.13 -15.03 -14.16
CA THR A 474 16.28 -14.37 -15.17
C THR A 474 14.81 -14.66 -14.87
N LEU A 475 14.03 -13.61 -14.70
CA LEU A 475 12.59 -13.65 -14.84
C LEU A 475 12.28 -13.50 -16.33
N GLN A 476 11.67 -14.52 -16.94
CA GLN A 476 11.37 -14.47 -18.37
C GLN A 476 10.20 -13.50 -18.66
N LYS A 477 10.06 -13.09 -19.92
CA LYS A 477 8.86 -12.38 -20.34
C LYS A 477 7.62 -13.26 -20.07
N ASP A 478 6.59 -12.67 -19.48
CA ASP A 478 5.35 -13.37 -19.11
C ASP A 478 5.53 -14.57 -18.14
N ASP A 479 6.62 -14.57 -17.37
CA ASP A 479 6.95 -15.61 -16.41
C ASP A 479 5.83 -15.77 -15.36
N PRO A 480 5.42 -17.00 -15.02
CA PRO A 480 4.41 -17.21 -13.98
C PRO A 480 4.83 -16.66 -12.61
N ARG A 481 6.13 -16.50 -12.33
CA ARG A 481 6.65 -15.91 -11.09
C ARG A 481 6.35 -14.42 -10.92
N TYR A 482 5.77 -13.75 -11.93
CA TYR A 482 5.15 -12.44 -11.74
C TYR A 482 3.95 -12.48 -10.77
N VAL A 483 3.43 -13.66 -10.46
CA VAL A 483 2.45 -13.89 -9.39
C VAL A 483 3.18 -14.51 -8.21
N LEU A 484 3.12 -13.92 -7.02
CA LEU A 484 3.76 -14.48 -5.83
C LEU A 484 3.09 -15.80 -5.42
N GLN A 485 3.88 -16.70 -4.83
CA GLN A 485 3.36 -17.97 -4.34
C GLN A 485 2.52 -17.73 -3.08
N ILE A 486 1.45 -18.48 -2.93
CA ILE A 486 0.74 -18.57 -1.64
C ILE A 486 1.69 -19.17 -0.60
N PRO A 487 1.84 -18.56 0.60
CA PRO A 487 2.73 -19.06 1.63
C PRO A 487 2.48 -20.54 1.96
N GLN A 488 3.55 -21.32 2.07
CA GLN A 488 3.44 -22.77 2.28
C GLN A 488 2.67 -23.12 3.58
N LYS A 489 2.84 -22.30 4.62
CA LYS A 489 2.09 -22.47 5.88
C LYS A 489 0.57 -22.34 5.65
N GLU A 490 0.13 -21.47 4.77
CA GLU A 490 -1.28 -21.29 4.43
C GLU A 490 -1.81 -22.48 3.60
N LEU A 491 -0.99 -22.98 2.65
CA LEU A 491 -1.33 -24.18 1.88
C LEU A 491 -1.41 -25.44 2.75
N ASN A 492 -0.60 -25.51 3.83
CA ASN A 492 -0.64 -26.61 4.78
C ASN A 492 -1.93 -26.61 5.63
N VAL A 493 -2.44 -25.42 5.98
CA VAL A 493 -3.68 -25.26 6.75
C VAL A 493 -4.89 -25.41 5.84
N ASN A 494 -4.86 -24.80 4.65
CA ASN A 494 -5.94 -24.86 3.68
C ASN A 494 -5.43 -25.21 2.28
N PRO A 495 -5.25 -26.51 1.97
CA PRO A 495 -4.77 -26.96 0.66
C PRO A 495 -5.70 -26.60 -0.52
N GLU A 496 -6.98 -26.28 -0.24
CA GLU A 496 -7.98 -25.95 -1.27
C GLU A 496 -7.74 -24.58 -1.92
N ILE A 497 -6.91 -23.71 -1.31
CA ILE A 497 -6.47 -22.48 -1.97
C ILE A 497 -5.69 -22.82 -3.25
N GLY A 498 -4.86 -23.85 -3.22
CA GLY A 498 -4.00 -24.24 -4.34
C GLY A 498 -2.82 -23.28 -4.54
N ALA A 499 -1.68 -23.86 -4.91
CA ALA A 499 -0.47 -23.11 -5.23
C ALA A 499 -0.60 -22.36 -6.57
N ASN A 500 0.15 -21.26 -6.73
CA ASN A 500 0.28 -20.60 -8.01
C ASN A 500 1.24 -21.37 -8.95
N PRO A 501 1.06 -21.33 -10.28
CA PRO A 501 2.01 -21.90 -11.24
C PRO A 501 3.43 -21.36 -11.05
N ARG A 502 4.42 -22.21 -11.39
CA ARG A 502 5.85 -21.87 -11.37
C ARG A 502 6.52 -22.37 -12.64
#